data_1a5457289919205ae675951451b3f6f5
#
_entry.id   1a5457289919205ae675951451b3f6f5
#
_cell.length_a   1.000
_cell.length_b   1.000
_cell.length_c   1.000
_cell.angle_alpha   90.00
_cell.angle_beta   90.00
_cell.angle_gamma   90.00
#
_symmetry.space_group_name_H-M   'P 1'
#
loop_
_entity.id
_entity.type
_entity.pdbx_description
1 polymer ?
#
loop_
_entity_poly.entity_id
_entity_poly.type
_entity_poly.pdbx_seq_one_letter_code
_entity_poly.pdbx_strand_id
1 'polypeptide(L)'
;NTFLHHQEKLADYASNPNIAVVGGFMCAETDEEAWQKADGWTFFQFALQLYGKEGPFEPGQVNFWERYQEWKQTPEGQKRSGSELIGSPDTIRERLKELEDANVDQVILLNQAGKNTHQDICDSLELFAKEVMPEFKAREDQHQAWKQAVLNGEIELEDIDTEPFNISRGREPTQKSTREARDMVAGTSGRPDSQRVG
;
A
#
# COMPACT_ATOMS: atom_id res chain seq x y z
N ASN A 1 -7.18 -15.13 -5.26
CA ASN A 1 -8.38 -15.96 -5.51
C ASN A 1 -9.52 -15.11 -6.07
N THR A 2 -10.03 -14.12 -5.34
CA THR A 2 -11.18 -13.30 -5.78
C THR A 2 -10.98 -12.68 -7.16
N PHE A 3 -9.78 -12.14 -7.45
CA PHE A 3 -9.50 -11.58 -8.76
C PHE A 3 -9.63 -12.60 -9.88
N LEU A 4 -9.08 -13.80 -9.71
CA LEU A 4 -9.09 -14.84 -10.74
C LEU A 4 -10.48 -15.45 -10.95
N HIS A 5 -11.27 -15.59 -9.88
CA HIS A 5 -12.59 -16.20 -9.94
C HIS A 5 -13.70 -15.24 -10.43
N HIS A 6 -13.57 -13.93 -10.14
CA HIS A 6 -14.66 -12.97 -10.35
C HIS A 6 -14.33 -11.82 -11.31
N GLN A 7 -13.18 -11.87 -12.00
CA GLN A 7 -12.83 -10.84 -12.97
C GLN A 7 -13.67 -10.88 -14.23
N GLU A 8 -14.12 -9.74 -14.70
CA GLU A 8 -14.64 -9.57 -16.05
C GLU A 8 -13.49 -9.16 -16.99
N LYS A 9 -13.24 -9.98 -18.02
CA LYS A 9 -12.23 -9.64 -19.03
C LYS A 9 -12.76 -8.57 -19.96
N LEU A 10 -12.03 -7.47 -20.09
CA LEU A 10 -12.33 -6.39 -21.03
C LEU A 10 -11.73 -6.61 -22.42
N ALA A 11 -10.83 -7.58 -22.55
CA ALA A 11 -10.15 -7.93 -23.80
C ALA A 11 -9.72 -9.41 -23.79
N ASP A 12 -9.46 -9.98 -24.97
CA ASP A 12 -9.14 -11.40 -25.16
C ASP A 12 -7.65 -11.74 -24.90
N TYR A 13 -6.98 -11.04 -24.02
CA TYR A 13 -5.62 -11.39 -23.62
C TYR A 13 -5.58 -11.94 -22.18
N ALA A 14 -4.54 -12.70 -21.88
CA ALA A 14 -4.34 -13.22 -20.54
C ALA A 14 -4.09 -12.09 -19.55
N SER A 15 -4.84 -12.08 -18.46
CA SER A 15 -4.60 -11.17 -17.35
C SER A 15 -3.49 -11.73 -16.46
N ASN A 16 -2.52 -10.91 -16.11
CA ASN A 16 -1.52 -11.22 -15.09
C ASN A 16 -1.75 -10.29 -13.90
N PRO A 17 -2.53 -10.70 -12.89
CA PRO A 17 -2.75 -9.89 -11.71
C PRO A 17 -1.44 -9.72 -10.97
N ASN A 18 -1.11 -8.48 -10.63
CA ASN A 18 0.03 -8.15 -9.80
C ASN A 18 -0.47 -7.47 -8.53
N ILE A 19 -0.28 -8.14 -7.39
CA ILE A 19 -0.68 -7.62 -6.09
C ILE A 19 0.49 -6.86 -5.50
N ALA A 20 0.34 -5.55 -5.39
CA ALA A 20 1.33 -4.68 -4.80
C ALA A 20 0.85 -4.12 -3.46
N VAL A 21 1.72 -4.14 -2.46
CA VAL A 21 1.52 -3.50 -1.17
C VAL A 21 2.47 -2.31 -1.05
N VAL A 22 1.94 -1.19 -0.61
CA VAL A 22 2.71 0.04 -0.33
C VAL A 22 2.81 0.21 1.16
N GLY A 23 4.02 0.41 1.67
CA GLY A 23 4.26 0.63 3.10
C GLY A 23 5.35 1.65 3.36
N GLY A 24 5.27 2.34 4.51
CA GLY A 24 6.37 3.14 5.04
C GLY A 24 7.55 2.24 5.35
N PHE A 25 8.74 2.69 5.00
CA PHE A 25 9.93 1.90 5.12
C PHE A 25 11.09 2.67 5.73
N MET A 26 11.77 2.02 6.68
CA MET A 26 13.05 2.46 7.20
C MET A 26 13.76 1.28 7.84
N CYS A 27 14.93 0.93 7.34
CA CYS A 27 15.79 -0.12 7.88
C CYS A 27 16.96 0.53 8.63
N ALA A 28 17.25 0.10 9.86
CA ALA A 28 18.40 0.51 10.62
C ALA A 28 18.94 -0.68 11.45
N GLU A 29 20.06 -0.53 12.12
CA GLU A 29 20.68 -1.61 12.91
C GLU A 29 19.77 -2.10 14.05
N THR A 30 18.94 -1.21 14.60
CA THR A 30 17.95 -1.53 15.64
C THR A 30 16.57 -0.95 15.31
N ASP A 31 15.55 -1.55 15.90
CA ASP A 31 14.17 -1.07 15.73
C ASP A 31 14.01 0.36 16.25
N GLU A 32 14.64 0.70 17.38
CA GLU A 32 14.59 2.02 17.98
C GLU A 32 15.18 3.08 17.04
N GLU A 33 16.34 2.77 16.44
CA GLU A 33 17.00 3.66 15.49
C GLU A 33 16.14 3.84 14.23
N ALA A 34 15.58 2.75 13.70
CA ALA A 34 14.68 2.79 12.55
C ALA A 34 13.48 3.70 12.79
N TRP A 35 12.86 3.59 13.96
CA TRP A 35 11.72 4.43 14.35
C TRP A 35 12.08 5.90 14.52
N GLN A 36 13.26 6.20 15.05
CA GLN A 36 13.74 7.57 15.15
C GLN A 36 13.96 8.21 13.77
N LYS A 37 14.59 7.47 12.85
CA LYS A 37 14.82 7.91 11.46
C LYS A 37 13.52 8.04 10.67
N ALA A 38 12.53 7.16 10.92
CA ALA A 38 11.23 7.16 10.26
C ALA A 38 10.21 8.17 10.83
N ASP A 39 10.58 8.98 11.81
CA ASP A 39 9.63 9.88 12.49
C ASP A 39 8.90 10.84 11.53
N GLY A 40 9.56 11.24 10.45
CA GLY A 40 8.94 12.04 9.39
C GLY A 40 7.81 11.32 8.65
N TRP A 41 7.97 10.03 8.37
CA TRP A 41 6.93 9.20 7.77
C TRP A 41 5.74 9.02 8.71
N THR A 42 6.00 8.68 9.96
CA THR A 42 4.95 8.49 10.97
C THR A 42 4.15 9.77 11.20
N PHE A 43 4.83 10.93 11.24
CA PHE A 43 4.18 12.23 11.27
C PHE A 43 3.29 12.48 10.05
N PHE A 44 3.75 12.15 8.86
CA PHE A 44 2.96 12.32 7.64
C PHE A 44 1.67 11.48 7.68
N GLN A 45 1.76 10.22 8.08
CA GLN A 45 0.60 9.35 8.23
C GLN A 45 -0.40 9.87 9.28
N PHE A 46 0.11 10.32 10.42
CA PHE A 46 -0.72 10.94 11.45
C PHE A 46 -1.44 12.19 10.90
N ALA A 47 -0.71 13.06 10.22
CA ALA A 47 -1.28 14.30 9.67
C ALA A 47 -2.38 14.03 8.63
N LEU A 48 -2.19 13.06 7.75
CA LEU A 48 -3.22 12.63 6.80
C LEU A 48 -4.49 12.16 7.49
N GLN A 49 -4.35 11.36 8.55
CA GLN A 49 -5.52 10.83 9.26
C GLN A 49 -6.22 11.89 10.07
N LEU A 50 -5.47 12.76 10.75
CA LEU A 50 -6.04 13.88 11.46
C LEU A 50 -6.83 14.79 10.52
N TYR A 51 -6.26 15.10 9.36
CA TYR A 51 -6.93 15.89 8.34
C TYR A 51 -8.18 15.20 7.80
N GLY A 52 -8.14 13.91 7.56
CA GLY A 52 -9.29 13.14 7.08
C GLY A 52 -10.41 13.00 8.11
N LYS A 53 -10.08 13.04 9.41
CA LYS A 53 -11.03 12.88 10.52
C LYS A 53 -11.66 14.19 10.97
N GLU A 54 -10.86 15.24 11.07
CA GLU A 54 -11.23 16.51 11.71
C GLU A 54 -11.17 17.72 10.74
N GLY A 55 -10.56 17.57 9.56
CA GLY A 55 -10.44 18.65 8.57
C GLY A 55 -11.73 18.91 7.79
N PRO A 56 -11.76 19.94 6.95
CA PRO A 56 -10.62 20.79 6.61
C PRO A 56 -10.23 21.77 7.73
N PHE A 57 -8.95 22.16 7.77
CA PHE A 57 -8.43 23.16 8.72
C PHE A 57 -8.03 24.42 7.97
N GLU A 58 -8.28 25.57 8.59
CA GLU A 58 -7.74 26.85 8.12
C GLU A 58 -6.23 26.92 8.35
N PRO A 59 -5.47 27.61 7.50
CA PRO A 59 -4.03 27.79 7.68
C PRO A 59 -3.69 28.37 9.06
N GLY A 60 -2.84 27.67 9.82
CA GLY A 60 -2.42 28.07 11.16
C GLY A 60 -3.41 27.72 12.29
N GLN A 61 -4.54 27.10 12.00
CA GLN A 61 -5.53 26.71 13.01
C GLN A 61 -5.04 25.57 13.91
N VAL A 62 -4.24 24.65 13.38
CA VAL A 62 -3.77 23.46 14.09
C VAL A 62 -2.26 23.32 13.98
N ASN A 63 -1.60 23.13 15.10
CA ASN A 63 -0.21 22.70 15.14
C ASN A 63 -0.14 21.17 15.03
N PHE A 64 -0.04 20.65 13.80
CA PHE A 64 0.02 19.21 13.54
C PHE A 64 1.19 18.52 14.24
N TRP A 65 2.34 19.21 14.35
CA TRP A 65 3.51 18.64 14.99
C TRP A 65 3.31 18.44 16.49
N GLU A 66 2.74 19.40 17.16
CA GLU A 66 2.43 19.32 18.60
C GLU A 66 1.44 18.20 18.88
N ARG A 67 0.33 18.15 18.13
CA ARG A 67 -0.65 17.07 18.23
C ARG A 67 -0.07 15.68 17.93
N TYR A 68 0.88 15.62 17.02
CA TYR A 68 1.60 14.38 16.72
C TYR A 68 2.45 13.93 17.90
N GLN A 69 3.18 14.84 18.55
CA GLN A 69 3.98 14.50 19.74
C GLN A 69 3.13 13.99 20.90
N GLU A 70 1.94 14.57 21.09
CA GLU A 70 0.97 14.09 22.08
C GLU A 70 0.44 12.69 21.70
N TRP A 71 0.04 12.51 20.45
CA TRP A 71 -0.47 11.23 19.95
C TRP A 71 0.55 10.10 20.04
N LYS A 72 1.82 10.34 19.78
CA LYS A 72 2.89 9.35 19.93
C LYS A 72 2.96 8.71 21.32
N GLN A 73 2.53 9.42 22.34
CA GLN A 73 2.54 8.92 23.72
C GLN A 73 1.31 8.06 24.05
N THR A 74 0.31 8.06 23.19
CA THR A 74 -0.89 7.25 23.40
C THR A 74 -0.65 5.77 23.07
N PRO A 75 -1.41 4.84 23.67
CA PRO A 75 -1.34 3.43 23.30
C PRO A 75 -1.63 3.17 21.82
N GLU A 76 -2.49 3.98 21.19
CA GLU A 76 -2.80 3.92 19.76
C GLU A 76 -1.58 4.32 18.93
N GLY A 77 -0.92 5.41 19.27
CA GLY A 77 0.29 5.86 18.59
C GLY A 77 1.42 4.84 18.68
N GLN A 78 1.63 4.26 19.86
CA GLN A 78 2.64 3.23 20.09
C GLN A 78 2.33 1.92 19.34
N LYS A 79 1.06 1.48 19.31
CA LYS A 79 0.65 0.27 18.59
C LYS A 79 0.80 0.43 17.09
N ARG A 80 0.50 1.61 16.56
CA ARG A 80 0.51 1.87 15.12
C ARG A 80 1.91 1.90 14.55
N SER A 81 2.88 2.39 15.29
CA SER A 81 4.26 2.39 14.86
C SER A 81 4.84 0.97 14.61
N GLY A 82 4.26 -0.08 15.19
CA GLY A 82 4.69 -1.46 14.96
C GLY A 82 4.15 -2.15 13.70
N SER A 83 3.37 -1.46 12.84
CA SER A 83 2.66 -2.10 11.71
C SER A 83 3.28 -1.89 10.34
N GLU A 84 4.34 -1.10 10.23
CA GLU A 84 4.99 -0.73 8.97
C GLU A 84 6.28 -1.54 8.75
N LEU A 85 6.89 -1.42 7.56
CA LEU A 85 8.21 -1.97 7.25
C LEU A 85 9.33 -1.05 7.80
N ILE A 86 9.24 -0.78 9.10
CA ILE A 86 10.17 0.06 9.83
C ILE A 86 10.75 -0.78 10.97
N GLY A 87 12.07 -0.99 10.96
CA GLY A 87 12.72 -1.80 11.98
C GLY A 87 14.12 -2.24 11.57
N SER A 88 14.67 -3.15 12.36
CA SER A 88 15.91 -3.85 12.08
C SER A 88 15.75 -4.81 10.89
N PRO A 89 16.85 -5.29 10.29
CA PRO A 89 16.78 -6.31 9.24
C PRO A 89 15.93 -7.51 9.62
N ASP A 90 15.98 -7.96 10.88
CA ASP A 90 15.19 -9.11 11.35
C ASP A 90 13.69 -8.79 11.39
N THR A 91 13.31 -7.65 11.96
CA THR A 91 11.91 -7.20 11.99
C THR A 91 11.34 -7.06 10.59
N ILE A 92 12.08 -6.44 9.67
CA ILE A 92 11.64 -6.28 8.27
C ILE A 92 11.53 -7.64 7.58
N ARG A 93 12.46 -8.56 7.83
CA ARG A 93 12.43 -9.91 7.26
C ARG A 93 11.18 -10.67 7.68
N GLU A 94 10.80 -10.60 8.95
CA GLU A 94 9.56 -11.21 9.45
C GLU A 94 8.33 -10.65 8.75
N ARG A 95 8.24 -9.32 8.62
CA ARG A 95 7.13 -8.66 7.94
C ARG A 95 7.05 -9.00 6.45
N LEU A 96 8.18 -9.08 5.77
CA LEU A 96 8.21 -9.47 4.36
C LEU A 96 7.83 -10.94 4.17
N LYS A 97 8.17 -11.83 5.10
CA LYS A 97 7.70 -13.22 5.07
C LYS A 97 6.18 -13.32 5.18
N GLU A 98 5.56 -12.53 6.03
CA GLU A 98 4.09 -12.47 6.12
C GLU A 98 3.45 -12.08 4.77
N LEU A 99 4.06 -11.14 4.05
CA LEU A 99 3.60 -10.71 2.73
C LEU A 99 3.88 -11.77 1.64
N GLU A 100 5.03 -12.42 1.69
CA GLU A 100 5.39 -13.55 0.82
C GLU A 100 4.41 -14.71 0.99
N ASP A 101 4.09 -15.09 2.23
CA ASP A 101 3.13 -16.15 2.56
C ASP A 101 1.70 -15.80 2.09
N ALA A 102 1.38 -14.51 2.04
CA ALA A 102 0.13 -14.00 1.46
C ALA A 102 0.15 -13.90 -0.07
N ASN A 103 1.22 -14.35 -0.72
CA ASN A 103 1.42 -14.29 -2.18
C ASN A 103 1.35 -12.86 -2.74
N VAL A 104 1.91 -11.89 -2.03
CA VAL A 104 2.11 -10.53 -2.53
C VAL A 104 3.26 -10.54 -3.55
N ASP A 105 3.01 -10.02 -4.74
CA ASP A 105 4.00 -10.01 -5.83
C ASP A 105 5.03 -8.89 -5.70
N GLN A 106 4.64 -7.77 -5.10
CA GLN A 106 5.48 -6.57 -5.06
C GLN A 106 5.27 -5.76 -3.78
N VAL A 107 6.36 -5.31 -3.20
CA VAL A 107 6.34 -4.34 -2.11
C VAL A 107 6.95 -3.03 -2.58
N ILE A 108 6.23 -1.94 -2.40
CA ILE A 108 6.66 -0.59 -2.73
C ILE A 108 7.07 0.10 -1.44
N LEU A 109 8.37 0.40 -1.32
CA LEU A 109 8.97 0.99 -0.14
C LEU A 109 8.86 2.52 -0.19
N LEU A 110 8.06 3.10 0.69
CA LEU A 110 7.90 4.55 0.79
C LEU A 110 8.80 5.14 1.87
N ASN A 111 9.82 5.86 1.44
CA ASN A 111 10.82 6.49 2.32
C ASN A 111 10.72 8.01 2.36
N GLN A 112 10.23 8.60 1.27
CA GLN A 112 10.24 10.06 1.07
C GLN A 112 8.97 10.69 1.61
N ALA A 113 8.88 10.83 2.92
CA ALA A 113 7.79 11.55 3.53
C ALA A 113 8.26 12.34 4.75
N GLY A 114 7.72 13.53 4.90
CA GLY A 114 7.95 14.37 6.07
C GLY A 114 9.41 14.82 6.20
N LYS A 115 10.02 14.52 7.34
CA LYS A 115 11.36 14.99 7.73
C LYS A 115 12.47 13.95 7.55
N ASN A 116 12.24 12.85 6.88
CA ASN A 116 13.28 11.85 6.66
C ASN A 116 14.42 12.45 5.85
N THR A 117 15.65 12.28 6.32
CA THR A 117 16.82 12.82 5.62
C THR A 117 17.22 11.95 4.46
N HIS A 118 17.83 12.54 3.43
CA HIS A 118 18.33 11.79 2.28
C HIS A 118 19.36 10.73 2.71
N GLN A 119 20.25 11.07 3.65
CA GLN A 119 21.28 10.14 4.12
C GLN A 119 20.65 8.92 4.82
N ASP A 120 19.70 9.14 5.74
CA ASP A 120 19.02 8.04 6.42
C ASP A 120 18.28 7.11 5.43
N ILE A 121 17.70 7.69 4.37
CA ILE A 121 17.05 6.90 3.32
C ILE A 121 18.07 6.04 2.56
N CYS A 122 19.22 6.60 2.16
CA CYS A 122 20.26 5.86 1.47
C CYS A 122 20.82 4.73 2.33
N ASP A 123 21.19 5.04 3.56
CA ASP A 123 21.74 4.05 4.51
C ASP A 123 20.74 2.90 4.76
N SER A 124 19.46 3.25 4.90
CA SER A 124 18.38 2.29 5.06
C SER A 124 18.23 1.35 3.86
N LEU A 125 18.27 1.90 2.64
CA LEU A 125 18.19 1.09 1.42
C LEU A 125 19.42 0.21 1.22
N GLU A 126 20.62 0.71 1.54
CA GLU A 126 21.87 -0.07 1.47
C GLU A 126 21.85 -1.23 2.45
N LEU A 127 21.47 -0.99 3.70
CA LEU A 127 21.35 -2.03 4.72
C LEU A 127 20.33 -3.09 4.32
N PHE A 128 19.15 -2.68 3.88
CA PHE A 128 18.12 -3.59 3.38
C PHE A 128 18.59 -4.43 2.19
N ALA A 129 19.25 -3.80 1.21
CA ALA A 129 19.74 -4.47 0.02
C ALA A 129 20.81 -5.52 0.33
N LYS A 130 21.60 -5.28 1.38
CA LYS A 130 22.66 -6.19 1.82
C LYS A 130 22.14 -7.32 2.69
N GLU A 131 21.31 -7.02 3.69
CA GLU A 131 20.99 -7.96 4.76
C GLU A 131 19.67 -8.70 4.56
N VAL A 132 18.72 -8.14 3.79
CA VAL A 132 17.35 -8.70 3.67
C VAL A 132 17.01 -9.12 2.25
N MET A 133 17.23 -8.26 1.26
CA MET A 133 16.78 -8.47 -0.11
C MET A 133 17.34 -9.78 -0.75
N PRO A 134 18.59 -10.22 -0.50
CA PRO A 134 19.12 -11.42 -1.14
C PRO A 134 18.33 -12.69 -0.83
N GLU A 135 17.78 -12.81 0.37
CA GLU A 135 16.98 -13.95 0.79
C GLU A 135 15.70 -14.09 -0.06
N PHE A 136 14.98 -12.99 -0.28
CA PHE A 136 13.75 -12.99 -1.08
C PHE A 136 14.04 -13.17 -2.56
N LYS A 137 15.11 -12.56 -3.08
CA LYS A 137 15.54 -12.78 -4.47
C LYS A 137 15.90 -14.22 -4.77
N ALA A 138 16.47 -14.93 -3.81
CA ALA A 138 16.83 -16.34 -4.01
C ALA A 138 15.60 -17.26 -4.18
N ARG A 139 14.42 -16.81 -3.73
CA ARG A 139 13.15 -17.56 -3.85
C ARG A 139 12.24 -17.06 -4.97
N GLU A 140 12.61 -15.99 -5.66
CA GLU A 140 11.74 -15.35 -6.67
C GLU A 140 11.35 -16.32 -7.79
N ASP A 141 12.28 -17.14 -8.29
CA ASP A 141 11.99 -18.11 -9.34
C ASP A 141 10.91 -19.12 -8.92
N GLN A 142 10.87 -19.50 -7.64
CA GLN A 142 9.85 -20.40 -7.10
C GLN A 142 8.47 -19.72 -7.07
N HIS A 143 8.41 -18.47 -6.64
CA HIS A 143 7.19 -17.68 -6.64
C HIS A 143 6.66 -17.47 -8.05
N GLN A 144 7.52 -17.12 -8.99
CA GLN A 144 7.15 -16.92 -10.40
C GLN A 144 6.65 -18.23 -11.05
N ALA A 145 7.29 -19.37 -10.76
CA ALA A 145 6.85 -20.66 -11.25
C ALA A 145 5.45 -21.04 -10.68
N TRP A 146 5.24 -20.85 -9.39
CA TRP A 146 3.94 -21.04 -8.75
C TRP A 146 2.86 -20.15 -9.37
N LYS A 147 3.13 -18.87 -9.51
CA LYS A 147 2.19 -17.90 -10.11
C LYS A 147 1.84 -18.29 -11.54
N GLN A 148 2.82 -18.72 -12.33
CA GLN A 148 2.58 -19.14 -13.70
C GLN A 148 1.72 -20.40 -13.76
N ALA A 149 1.92 -21.37 -12.87
CA ALA A 149 1.09 -22.57 -12.79
C ALA A 149 -0.37 -22.24 -12.42
N VAL A 150 -0.59 -21.27 -11.53
CA VAL A 150 -1.93 -20.75 -11.21
C VAL A 150 -2.58 -20.09 -12.43
N LEU A 151 -1.85 -19.25 -13.16
CA LEU A 151 -2.37 -18.55 -14.34
C LEU A 151 -2.68 -19.51 -15.50
N ASN A 152 -1.94 -20.61 -15.61
CA ASN A 152 -2.18 -21.66 -16.60
C ASN A 152 -3.33 -22.60 -16.21
N GLY A 153 -3.86 -22.49 -14.99
CA GLY A 153 -4.90 -23.40 -14.47
C GLY A 153 -4.38 -24.78 -14.03
N GLU A 154 -3.06 -24.92 -13.84
CA GLU A 154 -2.43 -26.13 -13.33
C GLU A 154 -2.62 -26.26 -11.81
N ILE A 155 -2.75 -25.13 -11.13
CA ILE A 155 -3.08 -25.02 -9.71
C ILE A 155 -4.43 -24.33 -9.60
N GLU A 156 -5.42 -25.03 -9.07
CA GLU A 156 -6.73 -24.46 -8.75
C GLU A 156 -6.69 -23.79 -7.38
N LEU A 157 -7.05 -22.51 -7.34
CA LEU A 157 -7.16 -21.75 -6.09
C LEU A 157 -8.56 -21.90 -5.53
N GLU A 158 -8.66 -22.07 -4.21
CA GLU A 158 -9.93 -22.09 -3.51
C GLU A 158 -10.72 -20.79 -3.76
N ASP A 159 -12.02 -20.93 -4.07
CA ASP A 159 -12.94 -19.79 -4.13
C ASP A 159 -13.34 -19.41 -2.70
N ILE A 160 -12.87 -18.26 -2.27
CA ILE A 160 -13.04 -17.77 -0.90
C ILE A 160 -14.31 -16.92 -0.83
N ASP A 161 -15.18 -17.22 0.15
CA ASP A 161 -16.29 -16.33 0.50
C ASP A 161 -15.76 -14.93 0.86
N THR A 162 -16.12 -13.94 0.05
CA THR A 162 -15.66 -12.57 0.21
C THR A 162 -16.60 -11.70 1.05
N GLU A 163 -17.79 -12.20 1.41
CA GLU A 163 -18.76 -11.44 2.20
C GLU A 163 -18.20 -10.93 3.54
N PRO A 164 -17.43 -11.74 4.32
CA PRO A 164 -16.83 -11.26 5.55
C PRO A 164 -15.86 -10.08 5.38
N PHE A 165 -15.30 -9.93 4.18
CA PHE A 165 -14.35 -8.86 3.84
C PHE A 165 -15.01 -7.62 3.24
N ASN A 166 -16.28 -7.74 2.84
CA ASN A 166 -17.10 -6.64 2.31
C ASN A 166 -17.60 -5.68 3.41
N ILE A 167 -17.32 -5.96 4.67
CA ILE A 167 -17.55 -5.03 5.77
C ILE A 167 -16.54 -3.88 5.63
N SER A 168 -16.80 -3.00 4.70
CA SER A 168 -16.07 -1.74 4.57
C SER A 168 -16.36 -0.90 5.81
N ARG A 169 -15.48 -0.93 6.78
CA ARG A 169 -15.23 0.03 7.88
C ARG A 169 -16.27 1.17 7.99
N GLY A 170 -17.55 0.84 8.19
CA GLY A 170 -18.63 1.81 8.40
C GLY A 170 -19.03 2.66 7.19
N ARG A 171 -18.53 2.38 6.00
CA ARG A 171 -19.10 2.94 4.76
C ARG A 171 -20.04 1.89 4.17
N GLU A 172 -21.31 2.24 4.01
CA GLU A 172 -22.18 1.43 3.15
C GLU A 172 -21.48 1.25 1.81
N PRO A 173 -21.47 0.01 1.24
CA PRO A 173 -20.89 -0.19 -0.07
C PRO A 173 -21.64 0.72 -1.02
N THR A 174 -20.98 1.76 -1.49
CA THR A 174 -21.44 2.53 -2.62
C THR A 174 -21.35 1.64 -3.85
N GLN A 175 -22.26 0.68 -3.97
CA GLN A 175 -22.48 -0.09 -5.21
C GLN A 175 -22.86 0.79 -6.40
N LYS A 176 -22.92 2.09 -6.20
CA LYS A 176 -23.16 3.07 -7.24
C LYS A 176 -22.00 3.35 -8.16
N SER A 177 -20.78 2.90 -7.81
CA SER A 177 -19.60 3.52 -8.41
C SER A 177 -19.18 2.99 -9.77
N THR A 178 -19.47 1.73 -10.14
CA THR A 178 -18.91 1.20 -11.39
C THR A 178 -19.80 1.45 -12.60
N ARG A 179 -21.11 1.35 -12.45
CA ARG A 179 -22.04 1.57 -13.56
C ARG A 179 -22.31 3.06 -13.79
N GLU A 180 -22.57 3.82 -12.72
CA GLU A 180 -22.80 5.27 -12.81
C GLU A 180 -21.52 6.04 -13.18
N ALA A 181 -20.33 5.62 -12.74
CA ALA A 181 -19.08 6.21 -13.19
C ALA A 181 -18.81 5.90 -14.67
N ARG A 182 -19.16 4.71 -15.17
CA ARG A 182 -19.12 4.39 -16.61
C ARG A 182 -20.10 5.27 -17.39
N ASP A 183 -21.30 5.48 -16.89
CA ASP A 183 -22.32 6.30 -17.55
C ASP A 183 -21.93 7.78 -17.52
N MET A 184 -21.30 8.29 -16.46
CA MET A 184 -20.74 9.63 -16.42
C MET A 184 -19.59 9.83 -17.43
N VAL A 185 -18.67 8.86 -17.53
CA VAL A 185 -17.57 8.93 -18.50
C VAL A 185 -18.10 8.82 -19.94
N ALA A 186 -19.09 7.99 -20.18
CA ALA A 186 -19.75 7.88 -21.48
C ALA A 186 -20.56 9.16 -21.85
N GLY A 187 -21.17 9.82 -20.85
CA GLY A 187 -21.90 11.07 -21.06
C GLY A 187 -21.04 12.31 -21.31
N THR A 188 -19.76 12.28 -20.90
CA THR A 188 -18.82 13.40 -21.14
C THR A 188 -18.04 13.31 -22.46
N SER A 189 -18.16 12.21 -23.20
CA SER A 189 -17.53 12.04 -24.51
C SER A 189 -18.29 12.64 -25.71
N GLY A 190 -19.36 13.40 -25.48
CA GLY A 190 -20.01 14.22 -26.48
C GLY A 190 -19.09 15.35 -26.94
N ARG A 191 -18.26 15.11 -27.95
CA ARG A 191 -17.55 16.18 -28.68
C ARG A 191 -18.59 17.16 -29.24
N PRO A 192 -18.43 18.46 -29.01
CA PRO A 192 -19.23 19.42 -29.77
C PRO A 192 -18.85 19.31 -31.24
N ASP A 193 -19.84 19.15 -32.10
CA ASP A 193 -19.70 19.18 -33.54
C ASP A 193 -18.96 20.46 -33.94
N SER A 194 -17.78 20.27 -34.54
CA SER A 194 -17.09 21.37 -35.20
C SER A 194 -17.90 21.77 -36.43
N GLN A 195 -18.58 22.89 -36.34
CA GLN A 195 -19.18 23.57 -37.48
C GLN A 195 -18.11 23.75 -38.54
N ARG A 196 -18.28 23.04 -39.66
CA ARG A 196 -17.60 23.36 -40.90
C ARG A 196 -18.13 24.71 -41.38
N VAL A 197 -17.29 25.73 -41.35
CA VAL A 197 -17.50 26.96 -42.10
C VAL A 197 -17.04 26.70 -43.53
N GLY A 198 -17.96 26.94 -44.48
CA GLY A 198 -17.69 26.87 -45.89
C GLY A 198 -16.91 28.09 -46.39
#